data_566dd90ab7f8ad1795ec2b75680c8c11
#
_entry.id   566dd90ab7f8ad1795ec2b75680c8c11
#
_cell.length_a   1.000
_cell.length_b   1.000
_cell.length_c   1.000
_cell.angle_alpha   90.00
_cell.angle_beta   90.00
_cell.angle_gamma   90.00
#
_symmetry.space_group_name_H-M   'P 1'
#
loop_
_entity.id
_entity.type
_entity.pdbx_description
1 polymer ?
#
loop_
_entity_poly.entity_id
_entity_poly.type
_entity_poly.pdbx_seq_one_letter_code
_entity_poly.pdbx_strand_id
1 'polypeptide(L)'
;MGSEMCIRDRTMVGHGIPNLVRRFSPEKSRSPLLLANTLAQFSAYYGAHNMDETRPYDGIPALLERLGRRGVTLAVYSNKADGFCREIVEHYFPGVFHLVRGQVKGVPVKPDPAGIHALLADLAVRPEETLFVGDSGVDMQTAHNGGLTACGVTWGFRSRQELEDAGADHLADTPEALGDYILA
;
A
#
# COMPACT_ATOMS: atom_id res chain seq x y z
N MET A 1 10.65 -25.28 -7.31
CA MET A 1 11.48 -24.34 -6.51
C MET A 1 11.12 -22.86 -6.70
N GLY A 2 10.46 -22.44 -7.78
CA GLY A 2 10.09 -21.02 -8.00
C GLY A 2 8.94 -20.50 -7.13
N SER A 3 7.93 -21.31 -6.81
CA SER A 3 6.73 -20.85 -6.11
C SER A 3 6.93 -20.54 -4.62
N GLU A 4 7.71 -21.34 -3.91
CA GLU A 4 7.96 -21.12 -2.47
C GLU A 4 8.84 -19.89 -2.23
N MET A 5 9.81 -19.62 -3.09
CA MET A 5 10.64 -18.42 -3.01
C MET A 5 9.80 -17.15 -3.26
N CYS A 6 8.90 -17.17 -4.24
CA CYS A 6 7.97 -16.05 -4.49
C CYS A 6 7.01 -15.78 -3.33
N ILE A 7 6.47 -16.81 -2.67
CA ILE A 7 5.59 -16.65 -1.50
C ILE A 7 6.36 -16.06 -0.32
N ARG A 8 7.55 -16.57 -0.04
CA ARG A 8 8.41 -16.05 1.04
C ARG A 8 8.79 -14.59 0.80
N ASP A 9 9.12 -14.22 -0.43
CA ASP A 9 9.50 -12.86 -0.78
C ASP A 9 8.33 -11.90 -0.63
N ARG A 10 7.12 -12.29 -1.03
CA ARG A 10 5.89 -11.51 -0.82
C ARG A 10 5.65 -11.20 0.67
N THR A 11 5.93 -12.15 1.58
CA THR A 11 5.74 -11.92 3.02
C THR A 11 6.76 -10.95 3.63
N MET A 12 7.85 -10.64 2.95
CA MET A 12 8.85 -9.67 3.43
C MET A 12 8.45 -8.21 3.15
N VAL A 13 7.58 -7.99 2.17
CA VAL A 13 7.12 -6.65 1.75
C VAL A 13 6.02 -6.14 2.71
N GLY A 14 5.86 -4.82 2.81
CA GLY A 14 4.75 -4.18 3.55
C GLY A 14 5.20 -3.23 4.68
N HIS A 15 6.42 -3.36 5.17
CA HIS A 15 6.94 -2.55 6.30
C HIS A 15 8.06 -1.57 5.91
N GLY A 16 8.08 -1.13 4.65
CA GLY A 16 9.07 -0.19 4.11
C GLY A 16 10.39 -0.83 3.70
N ILE A 17 11.16 -0.14 2.84
CA ILE A 17 12.41 -0.63 2.24
C ILE A 17 13.48 -0.96 3.30
N PRO A 18 13.72 -0.16 4.36
CA PRO A 18 14.73 -0.49 5.36
C PRO A 18 14.48 -1.84 6.06
N ASN A 19 13.21 -2.15 6.35
CA ASN A 19 12.84 -3.42 6.96
C ASN A 19 12.98 -4.58 5.97
N LEU A 20 12.60 -4.37 4.71
CA LEU A 20 12.80 -5.34 3.63
C LEU A 20 14.29 -5.71 3.51
N VAL A 21 15.18 -4.71 3.39
CA VAL A 21 16.63 -4.91 3.30
C VAL A 21 17.16 -5.70 4.50
N ARG A 22 16.73 -5.34 5.71
CA ARG A 22 17.14 -6.07 6.93
C ARG A 22 16.67 -7.53 6.91
N ARG A 23 15.44 -7.80 6.43
CA ARG A 23 14.85 -9.16 6.42
C ARG A 23 15.56 -10.11 5.46
N PHE A 24 15.90 -9.65 4.27
CA PHE A 24 16.61 -10.50 3.30
C PHE A 24 18.12 -10.57 3.55
N SER A 25 18.72 -9.63 4.32
CA SER A 25 20.14 -9.66 4.62
C SER A 25 20.48 -10.80 5.60
N PRO A 26 21.51 -11.63 5.33
CA PRO A 26 22.00 -12.63 6.28
C PRO A 26 22.42 -11.97 7.61
N GLU A 27 22.26 -12.67 8.75
CA GLU A 27 22.56 -12.12 10.08
C GLU A 27 23.98 -11.55 10.17
N LYS A 28 24.96 -12.27 9.61
CA LYS A 28 26.38 -11.83 9.55
C LYS A 28 26.60 -10.52 8.79
N SER A 29 25.65 -10.11 7.97
CA SER A 29 25.68 -8.90 7.13
C SER A 29 24.80 -7.77 7.68
N ARG A 30 24.30 -7.86 8.91
CA ARG A 30 23.40 -6.87 9.53
C ARG A 30 24.10 -5.79 10.35
N SER A 31 25.41 -5.56 10.13
CA SER A 31 26.06 -4.40 10.75
C SER A 31 25.45 -3.10 10.20
N PRO A 32 25.37 -2.00 10.98
CA PRO A 32 24.77 -0.75 10.54
C PRO A 32 25.33 -0.23 9.20
N LEU A 33 26.64 -0.33 9.01
CA LEU A 33 27.31 0.11 7.78
C LEU A 33 26.93 -0.74 6.58
N LEU A 34 26.90 -2.08 6.73
CA LEU A 34 26.53 -2.98 5.64
C LEU A 34 25.06 -2.83 5.26
N LEU A 35 24.17 -2.68 6.24
CA LEU A 35 22.74 -2.42 5.97
C LEU A 35 22.54 -1.09 5.26
N ALA A 36 23.26 -0.03 5.66
CA ALA A 36 23.19 1.28 4.99
C ALA A 36 23.66 1.19 3.53
N ASN A 37 24.76 0.51 3.27
CA ASN A 37 25.29 0.31 1.91
C ASN A 37 24.32 -0.53 1.06
N THR A 38 23.78 -1.63 1.60
CA THR A 38 22.80 -2.47 0.92
C THR A 38 21.52 -1.68 0.61
N LEU A 39 21.06 -0.86 1.56
CA LEU A 39 19.89 0.01 1.37
C LEU A 39 20.11 1.02 0.25
N ALA A 40 21.30 1.64 0.19
CA ALA A 40 21.63 2.60 -0.86
C ALA A 40 21.66 1.94 -2.25
N GLN A 41 22.31 0.76 -2.37
CA GLN A 41 22.36 -0.01 -3.61
C GLN A 41 20.96 -0.49 -4.04
N PHE A 42 20.18 -1.02 -3.10
CA PHE A 42 18.80 -1.41 -3.37
C PHE A 42 17.96 -0.23 -3.86
N SER A 43 18.05 0.93 -3.19
CA SER A 43 17.28 2.11 -3.56
C SER A 43 17.66 2.64 -4.94
N ALA A 44 18.95 2.64 -5.28
CA ALA A 44 19.43 3.05 -6.60
C ALA A 44 18.93 2.09 -7.70
N TYR A 45 19.05 0.78 -7.49
CA TYR A 45 18.57 -0.22 -8.44
C TYR A 45 17.04 -0.16 -8.59
N TYR A 46 16.33 -0.15 -7.46
CA TYR A 46 14.86 -0.09 -7.47
C TYR A 46 14.35 1.18 -8.14
N GLY A 47 15.02 2.34 -7.92
CA GLY A 47 14.66 3.60 -8.57
C GLY A 47 14.76 3.56 -10.10
N ALA A 48 15.72 2.78 -10.65
CA ALA A 48 15.86 2.60 -12.09
C ALA A 48 14.91 1.56 -12.68
N HIS A 49 14.38 0.62 -11.85
CA HIS A 49 13.66 -0.58 -12.30
C HIS A 49 12.27 -0.76 -11.66
N ASN A 50 11.75 0.24 -10.94
CA ASN A 50 10.50 0.13 -10.18
C ASN A 50 9.24 0.00 -11.08
N MET A 51 9.39 0.26 -12.38
CA MET A 51 8.31 0.19 -13.38
C MET A 51 8.45 -0.97 -14.37
N ASP A 52 9.59 -1.68 -14.40
CA ASP A 52 9.86 -2.70 -15.42
C ASP A 52 8.75 -3.78 -15.50
N GLU A 53 8.27 -4.24 -14.34
CA GLU A 53 7.22 -5.25 -14.21
C GLU A 53 5.97 -4.73 -13.47
N THR A 54 5.95 -3.45 -13.12
CA THR A 54 4.81 -2.83 -12.42
C THR A 54 3.69 -2.54 -13.41
N ARG A 55 2.47 -2.94 -13.07
CA ARG A 55 1.27 -2.62 -13.84
C ARG A 55 0.04 -2.61 -12.93
N PRO A 56 -1.01 -1.87 -13.28
CA PRO A 56 -2.29 -1.96 -12.59
C PRO A 56 -2.86 -3.37 -12.63
N TYR A 57 -3.57 -3.77 -11.58
CA TYR A 57 -4.41 -4.96 -11.65
C TYR A 57 -5.56 -4.73 -12.64
N ASP A 58 -5.99 -5.81 -13.29
CA ASP A 58 -7.12 -5.78 -14.22
C ASP A 58 -8.38 -5.23 -13.52
N GLY A 59 -9.13 -4.37 -14.20
CA GLY A 59 -10.32 -3.72 -13.68
C GLY A 59 -10.08 -2.47 -12.83
N ILE A 60 -8.86 -2.23 -12.30
CA ILE A 60 -8.58 -1.03 -11.48
C ILE A 60 -8.75 0.28 -12.26
N PRO A 61 -8.28 0.44 -13.50
CA PRO A 61 -8.52 1.68 -14.25
C PRO A 61 -10.01 1.99 -14.41
N ALA A 62 -10.83 0.99 -14.73
CA ALA A 62 -12.29 1.15 -14.89
C ALA A 62 -12.98 1.49 -13.55
N LEU A 63 -12.54 0.88 -12.44
CA LEU A 63 -13.03 1.20 -11.11
C LEU A 63 -12.75 2.66 -10.75
N LEU A 64 -11.51 3.11 -10.91
CA LEU A 64 -11.10 4.49 -10.57
C LEU A 64 -11.87 5.52 -11.41
N GLU A 65 -12.06 5.26 -12.71
CA GLU A 65 -12.88 6.10 -13.58
C GLU A 65 -14.33 6.16 -13.11
N ARG A 66 -14.93 5.01 -12.75
CA ARG A 66 -16.30 4.92 -12.23
C ARG A 66 -16.46 5.71 -10.94
N LEU A 67 -15.52 5.58 -9.98
CA LEU A 67 -15.54 6.31 -8.72
C LEU A 67 -15.37 7.83 -8.93
N GLY A 68 -14.43 8.22 -9.80
CA GLY A 68 -14.20 9.63 -10.14
C GLY A 68 -15.43 10.29 -10.75
N ARG A 69 -16.16 9.61 -11.68
CA ARG A 69 -17.42 10.12 -12.25
C ARG A 69 -18.51 10.32 -11.20
N ARG A 70 -18.46 9.62 -10.09
CA ARG A 70 -19.42 9.72 -8.97
C ARG A 70 -18.97 10.71 -7.90
N GLY A 71 -17.85 11.41 -8.14
CA GLY A 71 -17.33 12.43 -7.22
C GLY A 71 -16.68 11.87 -5.95
N VAL A 72 -16.25 10.60 -5.96
CA VAL A 72 -15.53 10.02 -4.81
C VAL A 72 -14.13 10.60 -4.74
N THR A 73 -13.74 11.10 -3.57
CA THR A 73 -12.38 11.58 -3.32
C THR A 73 -11.43 10.38 -3.21
N LEU A 74 -10.42 10.33 -4.07
CA LEU A 74 -9.47 9.23 -4.14
C LEU A 74 -8.10 9.66 -3.62
N ALA A 75 -7.49 8.83 -2.78
CA ALA A 75 -6.14 9.06 -2.28
C ALA A 75 -5.34 7.77 -2.18
N VAL A 76 -4.01 7.89 -2.19
CA VAL A 76 -3.08 6.77 -1.98
C VAL A 76 -2.28 7.01 -0.70
N TYR A 77 -2.25 5.98 0.17
CA TYR A 77 -1.41 5.93 1.37
C TYR A 77 -0.60 4.63 1.41
N SER A 78 0.72 4.73 1.41
CA SER A 78 1.60 3.57 1.23
C SER A 78 2.85 3.62 2.13
N ASN A 79 3.34 2.44 2.55
CA ASN A 79 4.67 2.27 3.16
C ASN A 79 5.82 2.27 2.13
N LYS A 80 5.50 2.38 0.83
CA LYS A 80 6.50 2.62 -0.22
C LYS A 80 7.08 4.04 -0.04
N ALA A 81 8.38 4.23 -0.28
CA ALA A 81 9.00 5.56 -0.23
C ALA A 81 8.24 6.57 -1.10
N ASP A 82 7.99 7.77 -0.58
CA ASP A 82 7.06 8.76 -1.16
C ASP A 82 7.39 9.09 -2.63
N GLY A 83 8.67 9.30 -2.96
CA GLY A 83 9.07 9.57 -4.34
C GLY A 83 8.67 8.46 -5.31
N PHE A 84 8.95 7.20 -4.98
CA PHE A 84 8.56 6.07 -5.83
C PHE A 84 7.04 5.86 -5.88
N CYS A 85 6.34 6.13 -4.78
CA CYS A 85 4.89 6.04 -4.75
C CYS A 85 4.25 7.04 -5.72
N ARG A 86 4.66 8.31 -5.65
CA ARG A 86 4.18 9.37 -6.54
C ARG A 86 4.50 9.11 -8.00
N GLU A 87 5.74 8.71 -8.28
CA GLU A 87 6.20 8.40 -9.64
C GLU A 87 5.34 7.31 -10.30
N ILE A 88 5.10 6.18 -9.60
CA ILE A 88 4.30 5.08 -10.09
C ILE A 88 2.83 5.51 -10.28
N VAL A 89 2.27 6.21 -9.30
CA VAL A 89 0.86 6.65 -9.37
C VAL A 89 0.67 7.66 -10.50
N GLU A 90 1.56 8.63 -10.67
CA GLU A 90 1.47 9.61 -11.76
C GLU A 90 1.63 8.96 -13.13
N HIS A 91 2.50 7.95 -13.25
CA HIS A 91 2.69 7.22 -14.50
C HIS A 91 1.45 6.46 -14.95
N TYR A 92 0.80 5.72 -14.04
CA TYR A 92 -0.34 4.86 -14.40
C TYR A 92 -1.70 5.53 -14.26
N PHE A 93 -1.82 6.55 -13.43
CA PHE A 93 -3.07 7.21 -13.06
C PHE A 93 -2.93 8.73 -12.97
N PRO A 94 -2.43 9.40 -14.04
CA PRO A 94 -2.18 10.85 -13.99
C PRO A 94 -3.45 11.63 -13.67
N GLY A 95 -3.38 12.47 -12.64
CA GLY A 95 -4.50 13.33 -12.22
C GLY A 95 -5.71 12.63 -11.61
N VAL A 96 -5.66 11.31 -11.33
CA VAL A 96 -6.79 10.55 -10.77
C VAL A 96 -6.92 10.74 -9.27
N PHE A 97 -5.80 10.79 -8.55
CA PHE A 97 -5.79 10.87 -7.09
C PHE A 97 -5.63 12.31 -6.59
N HIS A 98 -6.49 12.70 -5.65
CA HIS A 98 -6.44 14.02 -5.01
C HIS A 98 -5.19 14.19 -4.14
N LEU A 99 -4.73 13.10 -3.53
CA LEU A 99 -3.52 13.10 -2.71
C LEU A 99 -2.81 11.74 -2.80
N VAL A 100 -1.49 11.77 -2.96
CA VAL A 100 -0.62 10.58 -2.90
C VAL A 100 0.40 10.79 -1.81
N ARG A 101 0.44 9.87 -0.86
CA ARG A 101 1.36 9.91 0.27
C ARG A 101 2.04 8.55 0.46
N GLY A 102 3.33 8.52 0.26
CA GLY A 102 4.20 7.41 0.61
C GLY A 102 4.88 7.63 1.97
N GLN A 103 5.83 6.76 2.29
CA GLN A 103 6.63 6.87 3.50
C GLN A 103 7.69 7.95 3.36
N VAL A 104 7.74 8.87 4.33
CA VAL A 104 8.81 9.87 4.48
C VAL A 104 9.58 9.65 5.78
N LYS A 105 10.85 10.06 5.79
CA LYS A 105 11.72 9.93 6.98
C LYS A 105 11.13 10.72 8.14
N GLY A 106 11.10 10.11 9.32
CA GLY A 106 10.61 10.74 10.55
C GLY A 106 9.09 10.61 10.78
N VAL A 107 8.34 10.08 9.80
CA VAL A 107 6.92 9.73 9.98
C VAL A 107 6.82 8.22 10.20
N PRO A 108 6.10 7.77 11.23
CA PRO A 108 5.86 6.34 11.45
C PRO A 108 5.19 5.70 10.23
N VAL A 109 5.53 4.43 9.96
CA VAL A 109 4.92 3.64 8.89
C VAL A 109 3.61 3.00 9.35
N LYS A 110 2.74 2.60 8.41
CA LYS A 110 1.60 1.75 8.71
C LYS A 110 2.05 0.53 9.56
N PRO A 111 1.33 0.15 10.60
CA PRO A 111 -0.05 0.53 10.97
C PRO A 111 -0.16 1.71 11.95
N ASP A 112 0.87 2.54 12.15
CA ASP A 112 0.75 3.75 12.97
C ASP A 112 -0.25 4.72 12.34
N PRO A 113 -1.22 5.27 13.11
CA PRO A 113 -2.29 6.11 12.57
C PRO A 113 -1.85 7.54 12.21
N ALA A 114 -0.68 7.99 12.64
CA ALA A 114 -0.26 9.38 12.45
C ALA A 114 -0.28 9.82 10.97
N GLY A 115 0.21 8.94 10.07
CA GLY A 115 0.26 9.25 8.65
C GLY A 115 -1.10 9.29 7.98
N ILE A 116 -2.03 8.40 8.35
CA ILE A 116 -3.39 8.42 7.81
C ILE A 116 -4.18 9.60 8.35
N HIS A 117 -4.08 9.95 9.62
CA HIS A 117 -4.72 11.15 10.18
C HIS A 117 -4.25 12.43 9.48
N ALA A 118 -2.95 12.56 9.22
CA ALA A 118 -2.42 13.69 8.47
C ALA A 118 -2.95 13.74 7.02
N LEU A 119 -3.13 12.58 6.36
CA LEU A 119 -3.71 12.51 5.02
C LEU A 119 -5.18 12.94 5.03
N LEU A 120 -5.97 12.47 5.99
CA LEU A 120 -7.39 12.84 6.15
C LEU A 120 -7.55 14.34 6.41
N ALA A 121 -6.68 14.91 7.25
CA ALA A 121 -6.67 16.35 7.54
C ALA A 121 -6.39 17.18 6.28
N ASP A 122 -5.41 16.79 5.46
CA ASP A 122 -5.08 17.49 4.21
C ASP A 122 -6.22 17.40 3.18
N LEU A 123 -7.00 16.33 3.20
CA LEU A 123 -8.18 16.16 2.34
C LEU A 123 -9.45 16.80 2.92
N ALA A 124 -9.40 17.25 4.17
CA ALA A 124 -10.56 17.77 4.92
C ALA A 124 -11.74 16.76 4.96
N VAL A 125 -11.44 15.47 5.12
CA VAL A 125 -12.41 14.38 5.23
C VAL A 125 -12.35 13.74 6.61
N ARG A 126 -13.48 13.19 7.07
CA ARG A 126 -13.58 12.53 8.38
C ARG A 126 -13.28 11.04 8.28
N PRO A 127 -12.71 10.42 9.33
CA PRO A 127 -12.44 8.98 9.36
C PRO A 127 -13.67 8.11 9.05
N GLU A 128 -14.81 8.43 9.66
CA GLU A 128 -16.06 7.69 9.52
C GLU A 128 -16.71 7.79 8.11
N GLU A 129 -16.24 8.72 7.28
CA GLU A 129 -16.66 8.88 5.88
C GLU A 129 -15.65 8.24 4.91
N THR A 130 -14.62 7.58 5.45
CA THR A 130 -13.48 7.08 4.66
C THR A 130 -13.42 5.56 4.70
N LEU A 131 -13.35 4.96 3.52
CA LEU A 131 -13.04 3.55 3.35
C LEU A 131 -11.54 3.38 3.10
N PHE A 132 -10.85 2.62 3.93
CA PHE A 132 -9.46 2.24 3.70
C PHE A 132 -9.40 0.89 3.00
N VAL A 133 -8.94 0.90 1.75
CA VAL A 133 -8.85 -0.31 0.93
C VAL A 133 -7.41 -0.81 0.92
N GLY A 134 -7.21 -2.09 1.24
CA GLY A 134 -5.87 -2.67 1.28
C GLY A 134 -5.84 -4.18 1.10
N ASP A 135 -4.66 -4.71 0.88
CA ASP A 135 -4.44 -6.12 0.54
C ASP A 135 -3.62 -6.87 1.59
N SER A 136 -3.46 -6.31 2.79
CA SER A 136 -2.67 -6.90 3.88
C SER A 136 -3.23 -6.61 5.26
N GLY A 137 -2.86 -7.45 6.24
CA GLY A 137 -3.21 -7.21 7.64
C GLY A 137 -2.73 -5.87 8.18
N VAL A 138 -1.62 -5.35 7.66
CA VAL A 138 -1.13 -3.99 8.02
C VAL A 138 -2.12 -2.92 7.59
N ASP A 139 -2.79 -3.11 6.46
CA ASP A 139 -3.80 -2.16 5.96
C ASP A 139 -5.04 -2.17 6.84
N MET A 140 -5.52 -3.34 7.21
CA MET A 140 -6.67 -3.51 8.12
C MET A 140 -6.39 -2.87 9.47
N GLN A 141 -5.22 -3.15 10.05
CA GLN A 141 -4.78 -2.51 11.30
C GLN A 141 -4.64 -0.98 11.18
N THR A 142 -4.18 -0.48 10.02
CA THR A 142 -4.07 0.97 9.77
C THR A 142 -5.45 1.63 9.77
N ALA A 143 -6.42 0.99 9.10
CA ALA A 143 -7.81 1.47 9.08
C ALA A 143 -8.37 1.58 10.49
N HIS A 144 -8.30 0.51 11.28
CA HIS A 144 -8.82 0.49 12.65
C HIS A 144 -8.11 1.47 13.57
N ASN A 145 -6.77 1.54 13.51
CA ASN A 145 -6.00 2.50 14.30
C ASN A 145 -6.32 3.96 13.94
N GLY A 146 -6.71 4.20 12.69
CA GLY A 146 -7.14 5.50 12.19
C GLY A 146 -8.62 5.81 12.38
N GLY A 147 -9.43 4.85 12.86
CA GLY A 147 -10.88 5.01 13.01
C GLY A 147 -11.66 4.94 11.69
N LEU A 148 -11.10 4.26 10.67
CA LEU A 148 -11.70 4.10 9.35
C LEU A 148 -12.33 2.70 9.20
N THR A 149 -13.27 2.57 8.25
CA THR A 149 -13.74 1.26 7.81
C THR A 149 -12.66 0.55 6.99
N ALA A 150 -12.36 -0.71 7.32
CA ALA A 150 -11.35 -1.54 6.67
C ALA A 150 -11.95 -2.42 5.58
N CYS A 151 -11.54 -2.24 4.33
CA CYS A 151 -11.92 -3.12 3.22
C CYS A 151 -10.71 -3.90 2.70
N GLY A 152 -10.72 -5.21 2.86
CA GLY A 152 -9.71 -6.10 2.32
C GLY A 152 -10.01 -6.49 0.86
N VAL A 153 -8.98 -6.50 0.00
CA VAL A 153 -9.08 -6.95 -1.38
C VAL A 153 -8.27 -8.22 -1.60
N THR A 154 -8.91 -9.25 -2.19
CA THR A 154 -8.33 -10.60 -2.24
C THR A 154 -7.45 -10.87 -3.46
N TRP A 155 -7.40 -9.96 -4.43
CA TRP A 155 -6.51 -10.05 -5.60
C TRP A 155 -5.08 -9.55 -5.36
N GLY A 156 -4.76 -9.10 -4.14
CA GLY A 156 -3.45 -8.54 -3.79
C GLY A 156 -2.43 -9.55 -3.25
N PHE A 157 -1.59 -9.11 -2.32
CA PHE A 157 -0.43 -9.88 -1.83
C PHE A 157 -0.80 -10.94 -0.80
N ARG A 158 -1.89 -10.78 -0.05
CA ARG A 158 -2.24 -11.63 1.10
C ARG A 158 -3.48 -12.46 0.86
N SER A 159 -3.60 -13.54 1.63
CA SER A 159 -4.77 -14.41 1.55
C SER A 159 -6.01 -13.74 2.16
N ARG A 160 -7.19 -14.20 1.73
CA ARG A 160 -8.47 -13.85 2.37
C ARG A 160 -8.42 -14.07 3.87
N GLN A 161 -7.90 -15.22 4.33
CA GLN A 161 -7.82 -15.57 5.74
C GLN A 161 -6.99 -14.56 6.54
N GLU A 162 -5.85 -14.07 6.00
CA GLU A 162 -5.06 -13.03 6.68
C GLU A 162 -5.84 -11.73 6.84
N LEU A 163 -6.63 -11.34 5.84
CA LEU A 163 -7.46 -10.14 5.89
C LEU A 163 -8.60 -10.28 6.91
N GLU A 164 -9.25 -11.44 6.95
CA GLU A 164 -10.30 -11.78 7.94
C GLU A 164 -9.72 -11.79 9.36
N ASP A 165 -8.60 -12.46 9.58
CA ASP A 165 -7.93 -12.55 10.88
C ASP A 165 -7.44 -11.16 11.35
N ALA A 166 -7.10 -10.27 10.43
CA ALA A 166 -6.71 -8.89 10.72
C ALA A 166 -7.92 -7.96 10.92
N GLY A 167 -9.14 -8.46 10.79
CA GLY A 167 -10.38 -7.75 11.10
C GLY A 167 -10.93 -6.92 9.94
N ALA A 168 -10.79 -7.34 8.68
CA ALA A 168 -11.46 -6.65 7.57
C ALA A 168 -12.98 -6.54 7.83
N ASP A 169 -13.51 -5.32 7.85
CA ASP A 169 -14.95 -5.07 8.01
C ASP A 169 -15.73 -5.49 6.76
N HIS A 170 -15.05 -5.40 5.59
CA HIS A 170 -15.57 -5.84 4.31
C HIS A 170 -14.46 -6.51 3.49
N LEU A 171 -14.85 -7.44 2.61
CA LEU A 171 -13.96 -8.09 1.66
C LEU A 171 -14.51 -7.97 0.24
N ALA A 172 -13.68 -7.55 -0.69
CA ALA A 172 -14.01 -7.52 -2.10
C ALA A 172 -13.11 -8.50 -2.88
N ASP A 173 -13.74 -9.33 -3.72
CA ASP A 173 -13.02 -10.32 -4.54
C ASP A 173 -12.66 -9.79 -5.93
N THR A 174 -13.32 -8.74 -6.37
CA THR A 174 -13.07 -8.10 -7.67
C THR A 174 -13.17 -6.57 -7.56
N PRO A 175 -12.53 -5.83 -8.47
CA PRO A 175 -12.70 -4.37 -8.55
C PRO A 175 -14.14 -3.94 -8.76
N GLU A 176 -14.95 -4.71 -9.51
CA GLU A 176 -16.38 -4.44 -9.69
C GLU A 176 -17.13 -4.51 -8.36
N ALA A 177 -16.92 -5.60 -7.59
CA ALA A 177 -17.56 -5.77 -6.28
C ALA A 177 -17.19 -4.66 -5.31
N LEU A 178 -15.91 -4.23 -5.33
CA LEU A 178 -15.47 -3.08 -4.54
C LEU A 178 -16.19 -1.79 -4.96
N GLY A 179 -16.32 -1.55 -6.26
CA GLY A 179 -17.04 -0.39 -6.78
C GLY A 179 -18.53 -0.38 -6.43
N ASP A 180 -19.17 -1.54 -6.45
CA ASP A 180 -20.59 -1.70 -6.06
C ASP A 180 -20.75 -1.39 -4.56
N TYR A 181 -19.86 -1.90 -3.73
CA TYR A 181 -19.88 -1.62 -2.29
C TYR A 181 -19.69 -0.13 -1.96
N ILE A 182 -18.74 0.56 -2.62
CA ILE A 182 -18.46 1.98 -2.37
C ILE A 182 -19.63 2.87 -2.81
N LEU A 183 -20.37 2.47 -3.85
CA LEU A 183 -21.40 3.29 -4.46
C LEU A 183 -22.84 2.92 -4.03
N ALA A 184 -23.00 1.92 -3.16
CA ALA A 184 -24.29 1.53 -2.60
C ALA A 184 -24.79 2.58 -1.59
#